data_4325247fddeeac29d2d14e1d4efaf2e1
#
_entry.id   4325247fddeeac29d2d14e1d4efaf2e1
#
_cell.length_a   1.000
_cell.length_b   1.000
_cell.length_c   1.000
_cell.angle_alpha   90.00
_cell.angle_beta   90.00
_cell.angle_gamma   90.00
#
_symmetry.space_group_name_H-M   'P 1'
#
loop_
_entity.id
_entity.type
_entity.pdbx_description
1 polymer ?
#
loop_
_entity_poly.entity_id
_entity_poly.type
_entity_poly.pdbx_seq_one_letter_code
_entity_poly.pdbx_strand_id
1 'polypeptide(L)'
;PDPLVDLFKKVLPHQPHHGTGKTHMASALCMLACERRLEARFFTASSLVMRLRRARDEGRLDREATLIGRARLLVIDELGFLPLDPDGARLLFQVFADAYERQSVVITTNLEFSRWGAVFGDDQMAAAVIDRIVHHGRLVQFRGESYRVRNALMQEG
;
A
#
# COMPACT_ATOMS: atom_id res chain seq x y z
N PRO A 1 1.90 23.65 3.43
CA PRO A 1 1.95 22.20 3.34
C PRO A 1 1.58 21.63 4.70
N ASP A 2 0.58 20.74 4.69
CA ASP A 2 0.11 20.07 5.90
C ASP A 2 1.22 19.13 6.38
N PRO A 3 1.83 19.32 7.57
CA PRO A 3 2.93 18.49 8.05
C PRO A 3 2.57 17.01 8.21
N LEU A 4 1.29 16.67 8.16
CA LEU A 4 0.82 15.27 8.11
C LEU A 4 0.98 14.65 6.73
N VAL A 5 0.93 15.43 5.66
CA VAL A 5 1.12 14.94 4.29
C VAL A 5 2.56 14.45 4.09
N ASP A 6 3.54 15.13 4.65
CA ASP A 6 4.96 14.72 4.56
C ASP A 6 5.30 13.55 5.51
N LEU A 7 4.54 13.38 6.60
CA LEU A 7 4.78 12.29 7.55
C LEU A 7 4.31 10.92 7.01
N PHE A 8 3.36 10.89 6.09
CA PHE A 8 2.64 9.68 5.69
C PHE A 8 2.95 9.16 4.27
N LYS A 9 3.79 9.83 3.49
CA LYS A 9 4.31 9.28 2.23
C LYS A 9 5.44 8.30 2.56
N LYS A 10 5.09 7.13 3.09
CA LYS A 10 6.05 6.11 3.49
C LYS A 10 5.84 4.84 2.67
N VAL A 11 6.82 4.49 1.89
CA VAL A 11 6.97 3.13 1.38
C VAL A 11 7.72 2.34 2.44
N LEU A 12 7.17 1.22 2.85
CA LEU A 12 7.76 0.31 3.80
C LEU A 12 8.31 -0.93 3.05
N PRO A 13 9.54 -0.89 2.53
CA PRO A 13 10.11 -2.07 1.90
C PRO A 13 10.95 -2.90 2.86
N HIS A 14 11.33 -3.91 2.45
CA HIS A 14 11.56 -5.30 2.68
C HIS A 14 12.95 -5.68 3.22
N GLN A 15 12.90 -6.66 4.06
CA GLN A 15 13.78 -7.83 4.08
C GLN A 15 12.92 -9.09 4.22
N PRO A 16 13.36 -10.29 3.78
CA PRO A 16 12.53 -11.47 3.52
C PRO A 16 11.91 -12.15 4.75
N HIS A 17 11.53 -11.42 5.76
CA HIS A 17 10.96 -12.00 6.97
C HIS A 17 9.52 -11.55 7.14
N HIS A 18 8.59 -12.49 6.94
CA HIS A 18 7.17 -12.32 7.28
C HIS A 18 7.04 -12.02 8.78
N GLY A 19 6.23 -11.02 9.13
CA GLY A 19 5.92 -10.73 10.54
C GLY A 19 6.76 -9.67 11.23
N THR A 20 7.48 -8.82 10.49
CA THR A 20 8.33 -7.74 11.03
C THR A 20 7.58 -6.48 11.50
N GLY A 21 6.25 -6.52 11.60
CA GLY A 21 5.45 -5.40 12.10
C GLY A 21 5.01 -4.35 11.07
N LYS A 22 5.23 -4.56 9.77
CA LYS A 22 4.82 -3.63 8.69
C LYS A 22 3.33 -3.31 8.72
N THR A 23 2.49 -4.35 8.67
CA THR A 23 1.02 -4.23 8.74
C THR A 23 0.57 -3.59 10.05
N HIS A 24 1.24 -3.94 11.17
CA HIS A 24 0.93 -3.36 12.46
C HIS A 24 1.19 -1.85 12.49
N MET A 25 2.33 -1.41 11.96
CA MET A 25 2.64 0.02 11.85
C MET A 25 1.68 0.74 10.90
N ALA A 26 1.34 0.13 9.76
CA ALA A 26 0.37 0.69 8.83
C ALA A 26 -1.02 0.85 9.49
N SER A 27 -1.45 -0.14 10.26
CA SER A 27 -2.69 -0.07 11.06
C SER A 27 -2.64 1.02 12.11
N ALA A 28 -1.52 1.14 12.83
CA ALA A 28 -1.34 2.20 13.83
C ALA A 28 -1.42 3.61 13.20
N LEU A 29 -0.88 3.80 12.00
CA LEU A 29 -1.01 5.06 11.26
C LEU A 29 -2.46 5.38 10.89
N CYS A 30 -3.25 4.36 10.50
CA CYS A 30 -4.69 4.54 10.29
C CYS A 30 -5.42 4.95 11.56
N MET A 31 -5.12 4.31 12.68
CA MET A 31 -5.71 4.67 13.99
C MET A 31 -5.39 6.13 14.36
N LEU A 32 -4.12 6.53 14.25
CA LEU A 32 -3.69 7.91 14.51
C LEU A 32 -4.36 8.93 13.58
N ALA A 33 -4.58 8.59 12.32
CA ALA A 33 -5.33 9.43 11.40
C ALA A 33 -6.79 9.60 11.87
N CYS A 34 -7.44 8.49 12.25
CA CYS A 34 -8.81 8.51 12.77
C CYS A 34 -8.94 9.33 14.07
N GLU A 35 -8.00 9.21 15.00
CA GLU A 35 -7.94 10.01 16.22
C GLU A 35 -7.87 11.51 15.93
N ARG A 36 -7.20 11.88 14.83
CA ARG A 36 -7.13 13.26 14.33
C ARG A 36 -8.29 13.65 13.44
N ARG A 37 -9.33 12.81 13.36
CA ARG A 37 -10.52 13.02 12.51
C ARG A 37 -10.19 13.13 11.01
N LEU A 38 -9.12 12.48 10.58
CA LEU A 38 -8.75 12.37 9.17
C LEU A 38 -9.34 11.09 8.59
N GLU A 39 -9.97 11.18 7.42
CA GLU A 39 -10.47 9.99 6.73
C GLU A 39 -9.28 9.12 6.30
N ALA A 40 -9.23 7.89 6.79
CA ALA A 40 -8.24 6.89 6.44
C ALA A 40 -8.93 5.66 5.81
N ARG A 41 -8.28 5.07 4.82
CA ARG A 41 -8.71 3.83 4.19
C ARG A 41 -7.57 2.83 4.16
N PHE A 42 -7.90 1.60 4.51
CA PHE A 42 -6.96 0.49 4.56
C PHE A 42 -7.45 -0.65 3.65
N PHE A 43 -6.61 -1.06 2.72
CA PHE A 43 -6.84 -2.21 1.84
C PHE A 43 -5.57 -3.05 1.74
N THR A 44 -5.72 -4.36 1.56
CA THR A 44 -4.66 -5.12 0.90
C THR A 44 -4.69 -4.81 -0.60
N ALA A 45 -3.55 -4.95 -1.29
CA ALA A 45 -3.52 -4.70 -2.74
C ALA A 45 -4.54 -5.57 -3.49
N SER A 46 -4.68 -6.84 -3.12
CA SER A 46 -5.65 -7.76 -3.72
C SER A 46 -7.10 -7.34 -3.44
N SER A 47 -7.44 -6.96 -2.21
CA SER A 47 -8.80 -6.53 -1.86
C SER A 47 -9.19 -5.24 -2.58
N LEU A 48 -8.26 -4.31 -2.74
CA LEU A 48 -8.48 -3.07 -3.49
C LEU A 48 -8.77 -3.36 -4.97
N VAL A 49 -7.97 -4.21 -5.61
CA VAL A 49 -8.18 -4.61 -7.00
C VAL A 49 -9.54 -5.29 -7.19
N MET A 50 -9.90 -6.24 -6.31
CA MET A 50 -11.21 -6.89 -6.36
C MET A 50 -12.36 -5.90 -6.23
N ARG A 51 -12.25 -4.94 -5.32
CA ARG A 51 -13.23 -3.89 -5.10
C ARG A 51 -13.41 -3.00 -6.33
N LEU A 52 -12.30 -2.59 -6.96
CA LEU A 52 -12.33 -1.77 -8.18
C LEU A 52 -12.92 -2.53 -9.37
N ARG A 53 -12.58 -3.81 -9.54
CA ARG A 53 -13.18 -4.66 -10.57
C ARG A 53 -14.69 -4.75 -10.42
N ARG A 54 -15.15 -5.08 -9.22
CA ARG A 54 -16.57 -5.14 -8.93
C ARG A 54 -17.27 -3.81 -9.22
N ALA A 55 -16.68 -2.71 -8.79
CA ALA A 55 -17.23 -1.38 -9.07
C ALA A 55 -17.30 -1.08 -10.57
N ARG A 56 -16.28 -1.49 -11.34
CA ARG A 56 -16.29 -1.35 -12.80
C ARG A 56 -17.38 -2.20 -13.44
N ASP A 57 -17.49 -3.47 -13.07
CA ASP A 57 -18.48 -4.40 -13.63
C ASP A 57 -19.93 -3.95 -13.34
N GLU A 58 -20.11 -3.22 -12.24
CA GLU A 58 -21.38 -2.60 -11.86
C GLU A 58 -21.56 -1.15 -12.39
N GLY A 59 -20.65 -0.66 -13.24
CA GLY A 59 -20.71 0.70 -13.80
C GLY A 59 -20.50 1.84 -12.79
N ARG A 60 -19.83 1.56 -11.66
CA ARG A 60 -19.63 2.49 -10.53
C ARG A 60 -18.17 2.82 -10.24
N LEU A 61 -17.26 2.55 -11.19
CA LEU A 61 -15.82 2.72 -10.97
C LEU A 61 -15.46 4.16 -10.59
N ASP A 62 -16.02 5.17 -11.29
CA ASP A 62 -15.71 6.58 -11.02
C ASP A 62 -16.16 6.99 -9.61
N ARG A 63 -17.32 6.49 -9.18
CA ARG A 63 -17.81 6.72 -7.82
C ARG A 63 -16.89 6.11 -6.79
N GLU A 64 -16.44 4.89 -7.02
CA GLU A 64 -15.53 4.18 -6.11
C GLU A 64 -14.16 4.86 -6.05
N ALA A 65 -13.60 5.24 -7.20
CA ALA A 65 -12.36 6.00 -7.29
C ALA A 65 -12.46 7.34 -6.52
N THR A 66 -13.57 8.04 -6.67
CA THR A 66 -13.86 9.28 -5.92
C THR A 66 -13.89 9.04 -4.42
N LEU A 67 -14.54 7.97 -3.96
CA LEU A 67 -14.60 7.62 -2.53
C LEU A 67 -13.20 7.28 -1.96
N ILE A 68 -12.38 6.55 -2.72
CA ILE A 68 -11.00 6.27 -2.33
C ILE A 68 -10.19 7.57 -2.31
N GLY A 69 -10.38 8.43 -3.30
CA GLY A 69 -9.67 9.70 -3.46
C GLY A 69 -9.98 10.76 -2.39
N ARG A 70 -11.05 10.60 -1.62
CA ARG A 70 -11.38 11.50 -0.49
C ARG A 70 -10.54 11.23 0.75
N ALA A 71 -9.99 10.05 0.91
CA ALA A 71 -9.19 9.72 2.08
C ALA A 71 -7.95 10.61 2.16
N ARG A 72 -7.63 11.09 3.35
CA ARG A 72 -6.39 11.80 3.63
C ARG A 72 -5.22 10.85 3.76
N LEU A 73 -5.50 9.61 4.18
CA LEU A 73 -4.54 8.53 4.27
C LEU A 73 -5.09 7.29 3.56
N LEU A 74 -4.36 6.81 2.57
CA LEU A 74 -4.62 5.53 1.90
C LEU A 74 -3.51 4.55 2.25
N VAL A 75 -3.87 3.42 2.84
CA VAL A 75 -2.95 2.31 3.10
C VAL A 75 -3.23 1.19 2.11
N ILE A 76 -2.18 0.75 1.42
CA ILE A 76 -2.18 -0.42 0.54
C ILE A 76 -1.18 -1.42 1.10
N ASP A 77 -1.71 -2.42 1.77
CA ASP A 77 -0.93 -3.47 2.45
C ASP A 77 -0.66 -4.66 1.53
N GLU A 78 0.43 -5.36 1.75
CA GLU A 78 0.79 -6.59 1.06
C GLU A 78 0.95 -6.45 -0.47
N LEU A 79 1.44 -5.31 -0.95
CA LEU A 79 1.72 -5.15 -2.37
C LEU A 79 2.79 -6.17 -2.81
N GLY A 80 2.46 -6.96 -3.84
CA GLY A 80 3.35 -7.98 -4.41
C GLY A 80 3.30 -9.32 -3.69
N PHE A 81 2.40 -9.53 -2.74
CA PHE A 81 2.14 -10.86 -2.16
C PHE A 81 1.61 -11.83 -3.23
N LEU A 82 0.76 -11.36 -4.11
CA LEU A 82 0.32 -12.05 -5.31
C LEU A 82 0.60 -11.17 -6.54
N PRO A 83 1.03 -11.77 -7.68
CA PRO A 83 1.14 -11.03 -8.92
C PRO A 83 -0.25 -10.56 -9.38
N LEU A 84 -0.28 -9.37 -9.99
CA LEU A 84 -1.49 -8.82 -10.57
C LEU A 84 -1.61 -9.27 -12.03
N ASP A 85 -2.81 -9.57 -12.46
CA ASP A 85 -3.08 -9.70 -13.89
C ASP A 85 -3.09 -8.28 -14.54
N PRO A 86 -3.00 -8.18 -15.87
CA PRO A 86 -2.88 -6.88 -16.55
C PRO A 86 -3.99 -5.90 -16.21
N ASP A 87 -5.20 -6.38 -16.01
CA ASP A 87 -6.36 -5.57 -15.67
C ASP A 87 -6.28 -5.02 -14.24
N GLY A 88 -5.95 -5.88 -13.28
CA GLY A 88 -5.73 -5.47 -11.89
C GLY A 88 -4.56 -4.50 -11.74
N ALA A 89 -3.48 -4.70 -12.49
CA ALA A 89 -2.34 -3.81 -12.52
C ALA A 89 -2.73 -2.40 -13.00
N ARG A 90 -3.54 -2.29 -14.05
CA ARG A 90 -4.03 -1.00 -14.56
C ARG A 90 -4.93 -0.28 -13.54
N LEU A 91 -5.84 -1.01 -12.91
CA LEU A 91 -6.73 -0.44 -11.88
C LEU A 91 -5.92 0.10 -10.70
N LEU A 92 -4.95 -0.66 -10.22
CA LEU A 92 -4.11 -0.23 -9.11
C LEU A 92 -3.18 0.94 -9.51
N PHE A 93 -2.62 0.90 -10.72
CA PHE A 93 -1.85 2.02 -11.27
C PHE A 93 -2.65 3.33 -11.26
N GLN A 94 -3.92 3.28 -11.69
CA GLN A 94 -4.79 4.45 -11.68
C GLN A 94 -4.98 5.00 -10.27
N VAL A 95 -5.14 4.14 -9.27
CA VAL A 95 -5.21 4.58 -7.86
C VAL A 95 -3.94 5.33 -7.44
N PHE A 96 -2.76 4.83 -7.79
CA PHE A 96 -1.51 5.53 -7.50
C PHE A 96 -1.40 6.87 -8.23
N ALA A 97 -1.81 6.90 -9.50
CA ALA A 97 -1.81 8.13 -10.29
C ALA A 97 -2.74 9.20 -9.70
N ASP A 98 -3.94 8.80 -9.29
CA ASP A 98 -4.95 9.70 -8.70
C ASP A 98 -4.56 10.17 -7.28
N ALA A 99 -3.88 9.32 -6.53
CA ALA A 99 -3.42 9.64 -5.17
C ALA A 99 -2.17 10.54 -5.15
N TYR A 100 -1.42 10.59 -6.25
CA TYR A 100 -0.20 11.37 -6.35
C TYR A 100 -0.47 12.86 -6.02
N GLU A 101 0.31 13.42 -5.10
CA GLU A 101 0.20 14.79 -4.58
C GLU A 101 -1.15 15.17 -3.91
N ARG A 102 -2.12 14.26 -3.86
CA ARG A 102 -3.45 14.52 -3.31
C ARG A 102 -3.70 13.86 -1.97
N GLN A 103 -3.09 12.70 -1.75
CA GLN A 103 -3.27 11.86 -0.57
C GLN A 103 -1.92 11.47 0.02
N SER A 104 -1.93 11.20 1.32
CA SER A 104 -0.84 10.43 1.93
C SER A 104 -1.05 8.95 1.62
N VAL A 105 -0.05 8.30 1.05
CA VAL A 105 -0.12 6.88 0.71
C VAL A 105 0.93 6.11 1.51
N VAL A 106 0.51 5.04 2.18
CA VAL A 106 1.39 4.07 2.84
C VAL A 106 1.27 2.75 2.10
N ILE A 107 2.39 2.22 1.67
CA ILE A 107 2.46 0.92 0.99
C ILE A 107 3.33 0.00 1.82
N THR A 108 2.84 -1.19 2.13
CA THR A 108 3.68 -2.25 2.66
C THR A 108 3.94 -3.29 1.57
N THR A 109 5.15 -3.76 1.52
CA THR A 109 5.56 -4.78 0.56
C THR A 109 6.65 -5.67 1.15
N ASN A 110 6.75 -6.88 0.65
CA ASN A 110 7.84 -7.80 0.89
C ASN A 110 8.80 -7.88 -0.30
N LEU A 111 8.66 -7.01 -1.29
CA LEU A 111 9.47 -7.03 -2.49
C LEU A 111 10.35 -5.79 -2.58
N GLU A 112 11.56 -5.96 -3.08
CA GLU A 112 12.38 -4.85 -3.53
C GLU A 112 11.78 -4.19 -4.76
N PHE A 113 12.04 -2.93 -4.97
CA PHE A 113 11.55 -2.18 -6.14
C PHE A 113 11.93 -2.83 -7.46
N SER A 114 13.13 -3.43 -7.54
CA SER A 114 13.60 -4.17 -8.72
C SER A 114 12.67 -5.31 -9.15
N ARG A 115 11.82 -5.80 -8.25
CA ARG A 115 10.86 -6.88 -8.50
C ARG A 115 9.43 -6.43 -8.78
N TRP A 116 9.17 -5.13 -8.73
CA TRP A 116 7.82 -4.60 -8.96
C TRP A 116 7.35 -4.76 -10.41
N GLY A 117 8.29 -4.83 -11.37
CA GLY A 117 7.95 -5.20 -12.76
C GLY A 117 7.19 -6.52 -12.84
N ALA A 118 7.58 -7.52 -12.06
CA ALA A 118 6.86 -8.80 -12.01
C ALA A 118 5.49 -8.69 -11.34
N VAL A 119 5.29 -7.74 -10.42
CA VAL A 119 3.98 -7.52 -9.77
C VAL A 119 2.98 -6.92 -10.74
N PHE A 120 3.39 -5.90 -11.48
CA PHE A 120 2.54 -5.19 -12.44
C PHE A 120 2.50 -5.85 -13.81
N GLY A 121 3.40 -6.82 -14.10
CA GLY A 121 3.56 -7.42 -15.43
C GLY A 121 4.07 -6.44 -16.49
N ASP A 122 4.58 -5.29 -16.07
CA ASP A 122 5.05 -4.20 -16.93
C ASP A 122 6.11 -3.36 -16.18
N ASP A 123 7.35 -3.37 -16.67
CA ASP A 123 8.47 -2.66 -16.06
C ASP A 123 8.30 -1.13 -16.13
N GLN A 124 7.69 -0.61 -17.19
CA GLN A 124 7.45 0.82 -17.35
C GLN A 124 6.38 1.31 -16.36
N MET A 125 5.31 0.53 -16.20
CA MET A 125 4.27 0.81 -15.22
C MET A 125 4.84 0.79 -13.80
N ALA A 126 5.63 -0.23 -13.47
CA ALA A 126 6.31 -0.34 -12.18
C ALA A 126 7.23 0.86 -11.93
N ALA A 127 8.07 1.23 -12.89
CA ALA A 127 8.96 2.38 -12.81
C ALA A 127 8.18 3.68 -12.58
N ALA A 128 7.07 3.88 -13.27
CA ALA A 128 6.22 5.07 -13.11
C ALA A 128 5.55 5.15 -11.72
N VAL A 129 5.17 4.01 -11.15
CA VAL A 129 4.65 3.96 -9.76
C VAL A 129 5.76 4.26 -8.76
N ILE A 130 6.92 3.63 -8.91
CA ILE A 130 8.08 3.81 -8.03
C ILE A 130 8.52 5.28 -8.03
N ASP A 131 8.64 5.89 -9.21
CA ASP A 131 9.03 7.30 -9.34
C ASP A 131 8.10 8.22 -8.54
N ARG A 132 6.78 8.04 -8.68
CA ARG A 132 5.79 8.81 -7.92
C ARG A 132 5.89 8.62 -6.41
N ILE A 133 6.14 7.39 -5.97
CA ILE A 133 6.24 7.05 -4.56
C ILE A 133 7.52 7.61 -3.95
N VAL A 134 8.65 7.47 -4.65
CA VAL A 134 9.97 7.85 -4.15
C VAL A 134 10.18 9.36 -4.21
N HIS A 135 9.64 10.05 -5.21
CA HIS A 135 9.85 11.48 -5.41
C HIS A 135 9.48 12.33 -4.17
N HIS A 136 8.41 11.96 -3.47
CA HIS A 136 7.97 12.60 -2.22
C HIS A 136 7.88 11.63 -1.04
N GLY A 137 8.36 10.39 -1.21
CA GLY A 137 8.20 9.31 -0.25
C GLY A 137 9.36 9.18 0.72
N ARG A 138 9.10 8.47 1.80
CA ARG A 138 10.13 8.00 2.74
C ARG A 138 10.11 6.48 2.77
N LEU A 139 11.28 5.90 2.57
CA LEU A 139 11.52 4.49 2.64
C LEU A 139 11.81 4.09 4.10
N VAL A 140 11.00 3.19 4.67
CA VAL A 140 11.25 2.62 6.00
C VAL A 140 11.52 1.13 5.87
N GLN A 141 12.72 0.71 6.22
CA GLN A 141 13.12 -0.70 6.20
C GLN A 141 12.94 -1.33 7.58
N PHE A 142 12.24 -2.45 7.63
CA PHE A 142 12.12 -3.27 8.82
C PHE A 142 13.17 -4.39 8.75
N ARG A 143 14.10 -4.37 9.68
CA ARG A 143 15.14 -5.41 9.83
C ARG A 143 14.87 -6.16 11.13
N GLY A 144 15.02 -7.47 11.13
CA GLY A 144 14.91 -8.30 12.32
C GLY A 144 14.16 -9.62 12.08
N GLU A 145 14.18 -10.46 13.09
CA GLU A 145 13.46 -11.74 13.08
C GLU A 145 11.93 -11.52 13.14
N SER A 146 11.20 -12.45 12.53
CA SER A 146 9.74 -12.42 12.55
C SER A 146 9.21 -12.58 13.97
N TYR A 147 8.49 -11.58 14.45
CA TYR A 147 7.81 -11.64 15.75
C TYR A 147 6.82 -12.81 15.84
N ARG A 148 6.19 -13.18 14.73
CA ARG A 148 5.25 -14.32 14.67
C ARG A 148 5.97 -15.65 14.85
N VAL A 149 7.12 -15.84 14.25
CA VAL A 149 7.95 -17.04 14.40
C VAL A 149 8.46 -17.16 15.84
N ARG A 150 8.92 -16.05 16.42
CA ARG A 150 9.42 -16.03 17.80
C ARG A 150 8.32 -16.38 18.80
N ASN A 151 7.10 -15.88 18.63
CA ASN A 151 5.98 -16.22 19.50
C ASN A 151 5.48 -17.65 19.32
N ALA A 152 5.48 -18.19 18.08
CA ALA A 152 5.14 -19.59 17.84
C ALA A 152 6.12 -20.53 18.54
N LEU A 153 7.42 -20.25 18.46
CA LEU A 153 8.46 -21.04 19.14
C LEU A 153 8.40 -20.95 20.68
N MET A 154 7.87 -19.86 21.22
CA MET A 154 7.68 -19.70 22.68
C MET A 154 6.44 -20.43 23.22
N GLN A 155 5.48 -20.80 22.37
CA GLN A 155 4.27 -21.54 22.78
C GLN A 155 4.46 -23.06 22.75
N GLU A 156 5.54 -23.56 22.15
CA GLU A 156 5.88 -24.99 22.10
C GLU A 156 6.90 -25.42 23.19
N GLY A 157 7.21 -24.54 24.15
CA GLY A 157 8.16 -24.79 25.24
C GLY A 157 7.50 -25.01 26.60
#